data_5eaa2ae604b112c6edc39b03f538b594
#
_entry.id   5eaa2ae604b112c6edc39b03f538b594
#
_cell.length_a   1.000
_cell.length_b   1.000
_cell.length_c   1.000
_cell.angle_alpha   90.00
_cell.angle_beta   90.00
_cell.angle_gamma   90.00
#
_symmetry.space_group_name_H-M   'P 1'
#
loop_
_entity.id
_entity.type
_entity.pdbx_description
1 polymer ?
#
loop_
_entity_poly.entity_id
_entity_poly.type
_entity_poly.pdbx_seq_one_letter_code
_entity_poly.pdbx_strand_id
1 'polypeptide(L)'
;YAYNAKKPGTYHVVATYRSGDTNNGNKLAWSEANNKITAGNITTPHTKVNNVLSVGTVEFDIVVTEAGEGTLILQPVDNSGAPQLDKLEITPKNVAVESYDITATAGKGGTITAEGLADGKVSVTEGESATFTITANDGYEVSDVKVDGTSVGKRTSYTFENVTAAHTIEATFAFTNYTAANPFEFPTTKGTTKTLEAEYATELINSNDSDSDPSWPLSLADGDWASNGKFLNCMAYKDYAKYAYVATVPGTYTVTGTYRAGAANKLAFSEENGKITATQVDCPSTSENSSLTVKTFTLTIEVTEAGAGTLVLTAPD
;
A
#
# COMPACT_ATOMS: atom_id res chain seq x y z
N TYR A 1 26.86 -39.30 0.84
CA TYR A 1 26.45 -38.07 0.19
C TYR A 1 26.31 -36.99 1.26
N ALA A 2 27.04 -35.90 1.14
CA ALA A 2 26.83 -34.75 2.00
C ALA A 2 25.47 -34.06 1.66
N TYR A 3 24.75 -33.64 2.68
CA TYR A 3 23.49 -32.93 2.54
C TYR A 3 23.40 -31.76 3.52
N ASN A 4 22.47 -30.83 3.28
CA ASN A 4 22.09 -29.79 4.21
C ASN A 4 20.56 -29.64 4.18
N ALA A 5 19.90 -30.23 5.16
CA ALA A 5 18.46 -30.14 5.34
C ALA A 5 18.12 -28.82 6.07
N LYS A 6 17.40 -27.95 5.44
CA LYS A 6 17.00 -26.66 6.03
C LYS A 6 15.92 -26.83 7.10
N LYS A 7 15.10 -27.86 6.99
CA LYS A 7 13.97 -28.14 7.91
C LYS A 7 13.80 -29.61 8.18
N PRO A 8 13.33 -30.02 9.38
CA PRO A 8 12.84 -31.36 9.65
C PRO A 8 11.56 -31.64 8.84
N GLY A 9 11.30 -32.91 8.55
CA GLY A 9 10.08 -33.31 7.85
C GLY A 9 10.29 -34.53 6.97
N THR A 10 9.26 -34.89 6.23
CA THR A 10 9.30 -35.99 5.26
C THR A 10 9.64 -35.46 3.88
N TYR A 11 10.60 -36.09 3.26
CA TYR A 11 11.03 -35.80 1.90
C TYR A 11 10.78 -36.99 1.01
N HIS A 12 10.21 -36.77 -0.15
CA HIS A 12 10.03 -37.79 -1.17
C HIS A 12 11.27 -37.86 -2.03
N VAL A 13 11.76 -39.09 -2.25
CA VAL A 13 12.98 -39.39 -3.00
C VAL A 13 12.65 -40.22 -4.21
N VAL A 14 13.09 -39.81 -5.36
CA VAL A 14 13.09 -40.57 -6.61
C VAL A 14 14.54 -40.96 -6.93
N ALA A 15 14.87 -42.22 -6.85
CA ALA A 15 16.19 -42.72 -7.18
C ALA A 15 16.20 -43.33 -8.58
N THR A 16 17.12 -42.82 -9.42
CA THR A 16 17.40 -43.40 -10.76
C THR A 16 18.56 -44.37 -10.66
N TYR A 17 18.37 -45.59 -11.12
CA TYR A 17 19.34 -46.64 -10.94
C TYR A 17 19.35 -47.69 -12.06
N ARG A 18 20.35 -48.58 -12.05
CA ARG A 18 20.39 -49.85 -12.79
C ARG A 18 20.65 -50.99 -11.85
N SER A 19 19.94 -52.10 -12.01
CA SER A 19 20.13 -53.34 -11.23
C SER A 19 20.16 -54.55 -12.12
N GLY A 20 21.22 -55.34 -12.03
CA GLY A 20 21.44 -56.56 -12.80
C GLY A 20 21.01 -57.85 -12.11
N ASP A 21 20.61 -57.77 -10.85
CA ASP A 21 20.17 -58.94 -10.09
C ASP A 21 18.84 -59.48 -10.61
N THR A 22 18.80 -60.80 -10.86
CA THR A 22 17.63 -61.47 -11.47
C THR A 22 16.71 -62.11 -10.42
N ASN A 23 17.10 -62.14 -9.14
CA ASN A 23 16.45 -62.99 -8.14
C ASN A 23 15.67 -62.22 -7.06
N ASN A 24 15.36 -61.09 -7.02
CA ASN A 24 14.50 -60.33 -6.04
C ASN A 24 14.82 -58.86 -5.97
N GLY A 25 15.68 -58.36 -6.90
CA GLY A 25 16.18 -56.99 -6.84
C GLY A 25 17.23 -56.82 -5.72
N ASN A 26 17.97 -55.72 -5.82
CA ASN A 26 18.93 -55.36 -4.78
C ASN A 26 18.24 -54.59 -3.68
N LYS A 27 18.64 -54.78 -2.43
CA LYS A 27 18.16 -53.97 -1.32
C LYS A 27 19.18 -52.91 -0.98
N LEU A 28 18.68 -51.68 -0.90
CA LEU A 28 19.46 -50.52 -0.53
C LEU A 28 18.95 -50.01 0.81
N ALA A 29 19.85 -49.88 1.78
CA ALA A 29 19.56 -49.22 3.03
C ALA A 29 20.14 -47.80 3.03
N TRP A 30 19.46 -46.90 3.72
CA TRP A 30 19.99 -45.59 4.04
C TRP A 30 20.08 -45.37 5.53
N SER A 31 21.06 -44.62 5.94
CA SER A 31 21.28 -44.16 7.30
C SER A 31 21.99 -42.84 7.32
N GLU A 32 22.05 -42.22 8.46
CA GLU A 32 22.77 -40.97 8.69
C GLU A 32 23.61 -41.10 9.97
N ALA A 33 24.84 -40.63 9.94
CA ALA A 33 25.83 -40.84 10.99
C ALA A 33 25.42 -40.31 12.37
N ASN A 34 24.62 -39.24 12.44
CA ASN A 34 24.14 -38.62 13.67
C ASN A 34 22.63 -38.86 13.91
N ASN A 35 22.01 -39.77 13.16
CA ASN A 35 20.59 -40.10 13.22
C ASN A 35 19.63 -38.93 12.92
N LYS A 36 20.09 -37.90 12.24
CA LYS A 36 19.22 -36.78 11.76
C LYS A 36 18.28 -37.19 10.64
N ILE A 37 18.52 -38.33 10.01
CA ILE A 37 17.61 -38.96 9.05
C ILE A 37 17.27 -40.35 9.59
N THR A 38 15.97 -40.65 9.67
CA THR A 38 15.51 -41.95 10.07
C THR A 38 16.00 -43.03 9.08
N ALA A 39 16.70 -44.03 9.57
CA ALA A 39 17.21 -45.12 8.75
C ALA A 39 16.06 -45.95 8.14
N GLY A 40 16.30 -46.49 6.97
CA GLY A 40 15.33 -47.32 6.27
C GLY A 40 15.97 -48.13 5.16
N ASN A 41 15.15 -48.90 4.47
CA ASN A 41 15.60 -49.67 3.31
C ASN A 41 14.51 -49.72 2.22
N ILE A 42 14.94 -50.08 1.02
CA ILE A 42 14.08 -50.23 -0.14
C ILE A 42 14.60 -51.33 -1.04
N THR A 43 13.72 -52.02 -1.74
CA THR A 43 14.10 -52.96 -2.79
C THR A 43 14.12 -52.23 -4.12
N THR A 44 15.26 -52.27 -4.81
CA THR A 44 15.41 -51.76 -6.18
C THR A 44 15.11 -52.92 -7.15
N PRO A 45 13.98 -52.87 -7.88
CA PRO A 45 13.65 -53.93 -8.84
C PRO A 45 14.74 -54.10 -9.89
N HIS A 46 14.80 -55.32 -10.43
CA HIS A 46 15.68 -55.64 -11.54
C HIS A 46 15.33 -54.82 -12.79
N THR A 47 16.35 -54.23 -13.39
CA THR A 47 16.18 -53.37 -14.60
C THR A 47 16.74 -53.99 -15.89
N LYS A 48 17.10 -55.30 -15.87
CA LYS A 48 17.66 -55.98 -17.03
C LYS A 48 16.56 -56.50 -17.95
N VAL A 49 16.56 -56.08 -19.21
CA VAL A 49 15.64 -56.53 -20.24
C VAL A 49 16.44 -57.13 -21.37
N ASN A 50 16.13 -58.39 -21.76
CA ASN A 50 16.84 -59.12 -22.82
C ASN A 50 18.38 -59.13 -22.63
N ASN A 51 18.83 -59.39 -21.39
CA ASN A 51 20.23 -59.33 -20.99
C ASN A 51 20.92 -57.94 -21.08
N VAL A 52 20.19 -56.86 -21.30
CA VAL A 52 20.71 -55.51 -21.30
C VAL A 52 20.21 -54.76 -20.06
N LEU A 53 21.11 -54.11 -19.34
CA LEU A 53 20.74 -53.25 -18.23
C LEU A 53 20.06 -51.99 -18.75
N SER A 54 18.84 -51.76 -18.31
CA SER A 54 18.09 -50.52 -18.53
C SER A 54 18.08 -49.64 -17.29
N VAL A 55 17.63 -48.41 -17.43
CA VAL A 55 17.44 -47.49 -16.30
C VAL A 55 16.06 -47.73 -15.69
N GLY A 56 15.98 -47.79 -14.38
CA GLY A 56 14.74 -47.80 -13.61
C GLY A 56 14.70 -46.69 -12.59
N THR A 57 13.54 -46.46 -12.04
CA THR A 57 13.32 -45.54 -10.93
C THR A 57 12.64 -46.25 -9.78
N VAL A 58 12.92 -45.83 -8.56
CA VAL A 58 12.22 -46.26 -7.36
C VAL A 58 11.97 -45.05 -6.47
N GLU A 59 10.82 -45.02 -5.83
CA GLU A 59 10.37 -43.92 -4.99
C GLU A 59 10.28 -44.40 -3.54
N PHE A 60 10.70 -43.53 -2.61
CA PHE A 60 10.60 -43.76 -1.19
C PHE A 60 10.63 -42.44 -0.43
N ASP A 61 10.21 -42.49 0.83
CA ASP A 61 10.27 -41.30 1.68
C ASP A 61 11.41 -41.44 2.69
N ILE A 62 12.08 -40.33 2.95
CA ILE A 62 13.02 -40.18 4.07
C ILE A 62 12.45 -39.18 5.08
N VAL A 63 12.71 -39.45 6.37
CA VAL A 63 12.29 -38.55 7.44
C VAL A 63 13.53 -37.90 8.03
N VAL A 64 13.64 -36.59 7.84
CA VAL A 64 14.64 -35.74 8.49
C VAL A 64 14.09 -35.34 9.85
N THR A 65 14.76 -35.73 10.92
CA THR A 65 14.32 -35.46 12.30
C THR A 65 14.87 -34.13 12.83
N GLU A 66 16.00 -33.67 12.29
CA GLU A 66 16.67 -32.44 12.71
C GLU A 66 17.31 -31.75 11.52
N ALA A 67 17.11 -30.43 11.42
CA ALA A 67 17.74 -29.60 10.37
C ALA A 67 19.26 -29.54 10.55
N GLY A 68 19.97 -29.30 9.46
CA GLY A 68 21.40 -29.09 9.44
C GLY A 68 22.13 -29.97 8.43
N GLU A 69 23.45 -29.87 8.50
CA GLU A 69 24.35 -30.65 7.64
C GLU A 69 24.54 -32.05 8.16
N GLY A 70 24.73 -32.99 7.25
CA GLY A 70 24.98 -34.39 7.57
C GLY A 70 25.49 -35.20 6.38
N THR A 71 25.61 -36.52 6.60
CA THR A 71 26.04 -37.45 5.58
C THR A 71 25.03 -38.59 5.43
N LEU A 72 24.31 -38.61 4.32
CA LEU A 72 23.45 -39.72 3.94
C LEU A 72 24.33 -40.90 3.45
N ILE A 73 24.22 -42.00 4.11
CA ILE A 73 24.93 -43.22 3.81
C ILE A 73 23.97 -44.16 3.09
N LEU A 74 24.34 -44.60 1.92
CA LEU A 74 23.62 -45.64 1.16
C LEU A 74 24.49 -46.89 1.08
N GLN A 75 23.95 -48.03 1.46
CA GLN A 75 24.68 -49.29 1.45
C GLN A 75 23.78 -50.48 1.07
N PRO A 76 24.34 -51.53 0.46
CA PRO A 76 23.58 -52.78 0.26
C PRO A 76 23.22 -53.40 1.59
N VAL A 77 22.05 -54.02 1.67
CA VAL A 77 21.56 -54.67 2.90
C VAL A 77 22.10 -56.09 3.05
N ASP A 78 22.40 -56.76 1.96
CA ASP A 78 22.85 -58.15 1.89
C ASP A 78 23.92 -58.34 0.79
N ASN A 79 24.37 -59.57 0.60
CA ASN A 79 25.38 -59.88 -0.42
C ASN A 79 24.84 -59.89 -1.86
N SER A 80 23.64 -59.42 -2.12
CA SER A 80 23.04 -59.38 -3.45
C SER A 80 23.67 -58.32 -4.36
N GLY A 81 24.59 -57.51 -3.83
CA GLY A 81 25.21 -56.39 -4.54
C GLY A 81 24.44 -55.10 -4.38
N ALA A 82 25.04 -54.00 -4.77
CA ALA A 82 24.39 -52.69 -4.79
C ALA A 82 23.87 -52.36 -6.19
N PRO A 83 22.74 -51.66 -6.32
CA PRO A 83 22.35 -51.07 -7.59
C PRO A 83 23.39 -50.01 -8.02
N GLN A 84 23.53 -49.82 -9.33
CA GLN A 84 24.28 -48.71 -9.87
C GLN A 84 23.36 -47.45 -9.77
N LEU A 85 23.59 -46.63 -8.78
CA LEU A 85 22.80 -45.41 -8.56
C LEU A 85 23.33 -44.26 -9.45
N ASP A 86 22.45 -43.60 -10.16
CA ASP A 86 22.76 -42.43 -10.97
C ASP A 86 22.50 -41.15 -10.18
N LYS A 87 21.25 -40.91 -9.79
CA LYS A 87 20.84 -39.70 -9.07
C LYS A 87 19.74 -39.96 -8.05
N LEU A 88 19.62 -39.04 -7.10
CA LEU A 88 18.49 -38.91 -6.19
C LEU A 88 17.87 -37.53 -6.44
N GLU A 89 16.57 -37.48 -6.72
CA GLU A 89 15.76 -36.26 -6.76
C GLU A 89 14.95 -36.24 -5.47
N ILE A 90 15.14 -35.19 -4.67
CA ILE A 90 14.56 -35.08 -3.32
C ILE A 90 13.66 -33.87 -3.27
N THR A 91 12.39 -34.07 -2.96
CA THR A 91 11.39 -33.03 -2.85
C THR A 91 10.72 -33.01 -1.47
N PRO A 92 10.43 -31.85 -0.88
CA PRO A 92 9.65 -31.78 0.35
C PRO A 92 8.26 -32.41 0.15
N LYS A 93 7.83 -33.31 1.05
CA LYS A 93 6.51 -33.94 1.04
C LYS A 93 5.64 -33.48 2.20
N ASN A 94 6.20 -33.46 3.39
CA ASN A 94 5.55 -32.98 4.60
C ASN A 94 6.62 -32.35 5.49
N VAL A 95 6.99 -31.14 5.15
CA VAL A 95 7.96 -30.31 5.87
C VAL A 95 7.18 -29.18 6.51
N ALA A 96 7.45 -28.88 7.78
CA ALA A 96 6.83 -27.75 8.45
C ALA A 96 7.14 -26.46 7.68
N VAL A 97 6.09 -25.82 7.18
CA VAL A 97 6.19 -24.49 6.56
C VAL A 97 5.89 -23.48 7.65
N GLU A 98 6.85 -22.62 7.94
CA GLU A 98 6.61 -21.46 8.76
C GLU A 98 5.92 -20.37 7.93
N SER A 99 5.14 -19.54 8.58
CA SER A 99 4.57 -18.37 7.96
C SER A 99 4.79 -17.16 8.85
N TYR A 100 4.94 -16.01 8.25
CA TYR A 100 5.19 -14.75 8.91
C TYR A 100 4.11 -13.75 8.57
N ASP A 101 3.63 -13.04 9.57
CA ASP A 101 2.62 -12.01 9.37
C ASP A 101 3.26 -10.71 8.91
N ILE A 102 2.69 -10.14 7.85
CA ILE A 102 2.95 -8.76 7.46
C ILE A 102 1.74 -7.93 7.86
N THR A 103 1.94 -6.97 8.77
CA THR A 103 0.88 -6.09 9.24
C THR A 103 0.83 -4.83 8.38
N ALA A 104 -0.34 -4.53 7.82
CA ALA A 104 -0.58 -3.37 6.98
C ALA A 104 -1.50 -2.36 7.69
N THR A 105 -1.09 -1.10 7.73
CA THR A 105 -1.86 0.00 8.33
C THR A 105 -1.98 1.15 7.34
N ALA A 106 -3.21 1.52 6.98
CA ALA A 106 -3.49 2.70 6.18
C ALA A 106 -3.98 3.83 7.07
N GLY A 107 -3.39 5.02 6.93
CA GLY A 107 -3.86 6.25 7.54
C GLY A 107 -5.17 6.75 6.90
N LYS A 108 -5.76 7.81 7.48
CA LYS A 108 -6.90 8.50 6.88
C LYS A 108 -6.55 8.99 5.48
N GLY A 109 -7.43 8.79 4.53
CA GLY A 109 -7.28 9.28 3.15
C GLY A 109 -6.81 8.26 2.14
N GLY A 110 -6.74 6.97 2.50
CA GLY A 110 -6.42 5.92 1.54
C GLY A 110 -6.54 4.52 2.10
N THR A 111 -6.12 3.54 1.31
CA THR A 111 -6.19 2.11 1.65
C THR A 111 -4.91 1.39 1.26
N ILE A 112 -4.63 0.30 1.95
CA ILE A 112 -3.66 -0.71 1.53
C ILE A 112 -4.42 -2.00 1.29
N THR A 113 -4.14 -2.66 0.16
CA THR A 113 -4.72 -3.96 -0.21
C THR A 113 -3.62 -4.94 -0.61
N ALA A 114 -3.86 -6.23 -0.36
CA ALA A 114 -2.99 -7.32 -0.79
C ALA A 114 -3.82 -8.60 -0.92
N GLU A 115 -3.33 -9.58 -1.66
CA GLU A 115 -3.95 -10.90 -1.67
C GLU A 115 -3.88 -11.53 -0.27
N GLY A 116 -5.00 -12.08 0.19
CA GLY A 116 -5.09 -12.69 1.53
C GLY A 116 -5.07 -11.72 2.71
N LEU A 117 -5.18 -10.40 2.47
CA LEU A 117 -5.23 -9.41 3.56
C LEU A 117 -6.56 -9.54 4.32
N ALA A 118 -6.48 -9.92 5.60
CA ALA A 118 -7.58 -10.01 6.53
C ALA A 118 -7.19 -9.37 7.86
N ASP A 119 -8.08 -8.59 8.45
CA ASP A 119 -7.84 -7.89 9.74
C ASP A 119 -6.51 -7.13 9.80
N GLY A 120 -6.11 -6.52 8.66
CA GLY A 120 -4.86 -5.78 8.54
C GLY A 120 -3.59 -6.64 8.46
N LYS A 121 -3.71 -7.94 8.20
CA LYS A 121 -2.56 -8.85 8.12
C LYS A 121 -2.62 -9.78 6.91
N VAL A 122 -1.46 -10.08 6.38
CA VAL A 122 -1.23 -11.15 5.40
C VAL A 122 -0.27 -12.16 6.02
N SER A 123 -0.66 -13.44 6.08
CA SER A 123 0.25 -14.51 6.50
C SER A 123 0.97 -15.07 5.27
N VAL A 124 2.28 -14.91 5.21
CA VAL A 124 3.13 -15.27 4.05
C VAL A 124 3.97 -16.48 4.43
N THR A 125 3.94 -17.52 3.60
CA THR A 125 4.82 -18.68 3.77
C THR A 125 6.28 -18.28 3.65
N GLU A 126 7.13 -18.83 4.48
CA GLU A 126 8.58 -18.54 4.45
C GLU A 126 9.17 -18.76 3.05
N GLY A 127 9.88 -17.75 2.56
CA GLY A 127 10.49 -17.75 1.22
C GLY A 127 9.58 -17.23 0.11
N GLU A 128 8.28 -17.10 0.36
CA GLU A 128 7.34 -16.52 -0.60
C GLU A 128 7.38 -14.98 -0.57
N SER A 129 6.67 -14.36 -1.50
CA SER A 129 6.59 -12.91 -1.63
C SER A 129 5.16 -12.42 -1.47
N ALA A 130 4.99 -11.19 -0.97
CA ALA A 130 3.68 -10.55 -0.88
C ALA A 130 3.74 -9.12 -1.41
N THR A 131 2.79 -8.75 -2.28
CA THR A 131 2.69 -7.42 -2.87
C THR A 131 1.51 -6.67 -2.27
N PHE A 132 1.78 -5.45 -1.80
CA PHE A 132 0.80 -4.52 -1.27
C PHE A 132 0.56 -3.40 -2.26
N THR A 133 -0.71 -3.07 -2.50
CA THR A 133 -1.12 -1.93 -3.31
C THR A 133 -1.61 -0.82 -2.39
N ILE A 134 -1.10 0.39 -2.58
CA ILE A 134 -1.44 1.58 -1.82
C ILE A 134 -2.23 2.52 -2.71
N THR A 135 -3.47 2.82 -2.31
CA THR A 135 -4.39 3.67 -3.08
C THR A 135 -4.83 4.85 -2.24
N ALA A 136 -4.56 6.06 -2.72
CA ALA A 136 -5.14 7.26 -2.14
C ALA A 136 -6.61 7.38 -2.54
N ASN A 137 -7.44 7.85 -1.60
CA ASN A 137 -8.83 8.22 -1.89
C ASN A 137 -8.85 9.50 -2.72
N ASP A 138 -9.99 9.77 -3.35
CA ASP A 138 -10.22 11.02 -4.06
C ASP A 138 -10.03 12.23 -3.12
N GLY A 139 -9.29 13.24 -3.57
CA GLY A 139 -8.89 14.39 -2.75
C GLY A 139 -7.67 14.14 -1.83
N TYR A 140 -6.99 13.01 -1.98
CA TYR A 140 -5.77 12.70 -1.25
C TYR A 140 -4.65 12.24 -2.19
N GLU A 141 -3.43 12.32 -1.71
CA GLU A 141 -2.26 11.69 -2.32
C GLU A 141 -1.50 10.85 -1.29
N VAL A 142 -0.73 9.88 -1.75
CA VAL A 142 0.19 9.17 -0.85
C VAL A 142 1.26 10.16 -0.37
N SER A 143 1.37 10.34 0.93
CA SER A 143 2.36 11.23 1.55
C SER A 143 3.67 10.49 1.81
N ASP A 144 3.60 9.32 2.43
CA ASP A 144 4.76 8.47 2.70
C ASP A 144 4.32 7.02 2.89
N VAL A 145 5.22 6.09 2.59
CA VAL A 145 5.10 4.68 2.93
C VAL A 145 6.29 4.30 3.79
N LYS A 146 6.04 3.64 4.93
CA LYS A 146 7.07 3.10 5.81
C LYS A 146 7.02 1.59 5.80
N VAL A 147 8.19 0.98 5.75
CA VAL A 147 8.40 -0.46 5.88
C VAL A 147 9.29 -0.68 7.09
N ASP A 148 8.82 -1.47 8.05
CA ASP A 148 9.49 -1.72 9.33
C ASP A 148 9.92 -0.41 10.03
N GLY A 149 9.02 0.59 9.98
CA GLY A 149 9.24 1.92 10.55
C GLY A 149 10.14 2.86 9.73
N THR A 150 10.76 2.38 8.64
CA THR A 150 11.64 3.18 7.78
C THR A 150 10.90 3.68 6.55
N SER A 151 10.97 5.00 6.27
CA SER A 151 10.36 5.59 5.07
C SER A 151 11.00 5.04 3.79
N VAL A 152 10.16 4.64 2.85
CA VAL A 152 10.51 4.25 1.48
C VAL A 152 10.00 5.24 0.44
N GLY A 153 9.45 6.39 0.93
CA GLY A 153 8.92 7.48 0.11
C GLY A 153 7.50 7.22 -0.43
N LYS A 154 7.03 8.12 -1.28
CA LYS A 154 5.71 8.01 -1.93
C LYS A 154 5.70 6.82 -2.89
N ARG A 155 4.86 5.82 -2.62
CA ARG A 155 4.73 4.62 -3.45
C ARG A 155 3.27 4.20 -3.56
N THR A 156 2.90 3.65 -4.70
CA THR A 156 1.57 3.05 -4.95
C THR A 156 1.57 1.53 -4.81
N SER A 157 2.75 0.92 -4.67
CA SER A 157 2.90 -0.50 -4.38
C SER A 157 4.23 -0.80 -3.68
N TYR A 158 4.26 -1.90 -2.92
CA TYR A 158 5.47 -2.44 -2.32
C TYR A 158 5.40 -3.96 -2.29
N THR A 159 6.51 -4.63 -2.64
CA THR A 159 6.63 -6.09 -2.58
C THR A 159 7.68 -6.49 -1.56
N PHE A 160 7.29 -7.32 -0.60
CA PHE A 160 8.22 -8.06 0.24
C PHE A 160 8.62 -9.32 -0.50
N GLU A 161 9.88 -9.48 -0.78
CA GLU A 161 10.42 -10.66 -1.45
C GLU A 161 11.09 -11.59 -0.45
N ASN A 162 10.96 -12.92 -0.63
CA ASN A 162 11.61 -13.93 0.19
C ASN A 162 11.40 -13.68 1.69
N VAL A 163 10.15 -13.63 2.12
CA VAL A 163 9.76 -13.32 3.51
C VAL A 163 10.30 -14.40 4.47
N THR A 164 11.15 -14.00 5.41
CA THR A 164 11.77 -14.87 6.42
C THR A 164 11.57 -14.37 7.86
N ALA A 165 10.80 -13.29 8.02
CA ALA A 165 10.44 -12.70 9.31
C ALA A 165 9.11 -11.95 9.19
N ALA A 166 8.53 -11.54 10.32
CA ALA A 166 7.38 -10.65 10.35
C ALA A 166 7.79 -9.23 9.95
N HIS A 167 6.89 -8.52 9.23
CA HIS A 167 7.11 -7.17 8.73
C HIS A 167 5.93 -6.25 9.00
N THR A 168 6.13 -4.96 8.82
CA THR A 168 5.09 -3.95 8.84
C THR A 168 5.13 -3.08 7.58
N ILE A 169 3.96 -2.66 7.11
CA ILE A 169 3.84 -1.63 6.07
C ILE A 169 2.79 -0.62 6.52
N GLU A 170 3.15 0.65 6.52
CA GLU A 170 2.29 1.77 6.90
C GLU A 170 2.25 2.78 5.77
N ALA A 171 1.06 3.24 5.38
CA ALA A 171 0.90 4.32 4.42
C ALA A 171 0.20 5.51 5.08
N THR A 172 0.72 6.70 4.83
CA THR A 172 0.13 7.97 5.20
C THR A 172 -0.28 8.74 3.96
N PHE A 173 -1.34 9.56 4.10
CA PHE A 173 -1.91 10.29 2.98
C PHE A 173 -2.04 11.76 3.36
N ALA A 174 -1.79 12.65 2.41
CA ALA A 174 -2.00 14.07 2.54
C ALA A 174 -3.28 14.47 1.79
N PHE A 175 -4.07 15.33 2.40
CA PHE A 175 -5.22 15.92 1.74
C PHE A 175 -4.74 16.90 0.67
N THR A 176 -5.33 16.87 -0.52
CA THR A 176 -4.95 17.72 -1.67
C THR A 176 -6.04 18.70 -2.07
N ASN A 177 -7.31 18.24 -2.06
CA ASN A 177 -8.44 19.06 -2.45
C ASN A 177 -9.77 18.45 -2.03
N TYR A 178 -10.80 19.28 -1.92
CA TYR A 178 -12.19 18.84 -1.75
C TYR A 178 -12.75 18.32 -3.08
N THR A 179 -13.46 17.19 -3.01
CA THR A 179 -14.11 16.55 -4.16
C THR A 179 -15.52 16.13 -3.79
N ALA A 180 -16.33 15.72 -4.78
CA ALA A 180 -17.67 15.20 -4.52
C ALA A 180 -17.65 13.95 -3.62
N ALA A 181 -16.59 13.12 -3.68
CA ALA A 181 -16.42 11.95 -2.84
C ALA A 181 -15.86 12.29 -1.44
N ASN A 182 -15.16 13.43 -1.31
CA ASN A 182 -14.59 13.92 -0.07
C ASN A 182 -14.83 15.44 0.09
N PRO A 183 -16.11 15.85 0.28
CA PRO A 183 -16.50 17.23 0.32
C PRO A 183 -16.11 17.93 1.64
N PHE A 184 -16.04 19.24 1.63
CA PHE A 184 -16.07 20.03 2.87
C PHE A 184 -17.42 19.84 3.56
N GLU A 185 -17.39 19.39 4.80
CA GLU A 185 -18.61 19.20 5.59
C GLU A 185 -18.90 20.42 6.45
N PHE A 186 -20.04 21.04 6.28
CA PHE A 186 -20.49 22.10 7.18
C PHE A 186 -20.68 21.60 8.62
N PRO A 187 -20.40 22.46 9.64
CA PRO A 187 -20.65 22.06 11.04
C PRO A 187 -22.13 21.76 11.28
N THR A 188 -22.42 20.71 12.03
CA THR A 188 -23.80 20.27 12.34
C THR A 188 -24.27 20.73 13.71
N THR A 189 -23.34 21.17 14.56
CA THR A 189 -23.63 21.58 15.95
C THR A 189 -23.36 23.08 16.11
N LYS A 190 -24.32 23.79 16.69
CA LYS A 190 -24.19 25.22 16.98
C LYS A 190 -22.94 25.50 17.85
N GLY A 191 -22.14 26.46 17.44
CA GLY A 191 -20.93 26.88 18.14
C GLY A 191 -19.70 26.04 17.81
N THR A 192 -19.80 25.06 16.90
CA THR A 192 -18.63 24.36 16.37
C THR A 192 -18.11 25.08 15.13
N THR A 193 -16.78 25.02 14.94
CA THR A 193 -16.10 25.58 13.77
C THR A 193 -15.46 24.46 12.98
N LYS A 194 -15.55 24.53 11.66
CA LYS A 194 -14.73 23.72 10.73
C LYS A 194 -13.96 24.68 9.83
N THR A 195 -12.73 24.33 9.53
CA THR A 195 -11.87 25.13 8.64
C THR A 195 -11.96 24.57 7.22
N LEU A 196 -12.27 25.43 6.27
CA LEU A 196 -12.10 25.19 4.85
C LEU A 196 -10.79 25.89 4.45
N GLU A 197 -9.80 25.11 4.09
CA GLU A 197 -8.53 25.65 3.62
C GLU A 197 -8.65 26.02 2.14
N ALA A 198 -8.34 27.26 1.82
CA ALA A 198 -8.60 27.84 0.49
C ALA A 198 -7.78 27.15 -0.61
N GLU A 199 -6.59 26.65 -0.28
CA GLU A 199 -5.73 25.92 -1.20
C GLU A 199 -6.26 24.54 -1.60
N TYR A 200 -7.25 24.01 -0.90
CA TYR A 200 -7.85 22.71 -1.22
C TYR A 200 -9.09 22.81 -2.10
N ALA A 201 -9.10 23.80 -2.99
CA ALA A 201 -10.16 23.95 -3.97
C ALA A 201 -10.29 22.70 -4.85
N THR A 202 -11.53 22.34 -5.19
CA THR A 202 -11.83 21.30 -6.17
C THR A 202 -11.32 21.71 -7.55
N GLU A 203 -11.47 22.99 -7.87
CA GLU A 203 -11.13 23.56 -9.15
C GLU A 203 -10.72 25.03 -8.97
N LEU A 204 -9.69 25.46 -9.67
CA LEU A 204 -9.28 26.86 -9.81
C LEU A 204 -9.51 27.29 -11.24
N ILE A 205 -10.33 28.33 -11.44
CA ILE A 205 -10.61 28.89 -12.75
C ILE A 205 -10.04 30.29 -12.85
N ASN A 206 -9.16 30.44 -13.80
CA ASN A 206 -8.61 31.72 -14.21
C ASN A 206 -9.46 32.27 -15.37
N SER A 207 -10.14 33.36 -15.18
CA SER A 207 -10.95 33.93 -16.25
C SER A 207 -10.01 34.58 -17.28
N ASN A 208 -10.01 34.09 -18.51
CA ASN A 208 -9.24 34.63 -19.62
C ASN A 208 -9.86 35.93 -20.16
N ASP A 209 -10.34 36.84 -19.31
CA ASP A 209 -10.81 38.12 -19.74
C ASP A 209 -9.62 39.04 -20.06
N SER A 210 -9.84 39.95 -21.02
CA SER A 210 -8.84 40.93 -21.50
C SER A 210 -8.27 41.86 -20.41
N ASP A 211 -8.86 41.82 -19.22
CA ASP A 211 -8.49 42.62 -18.06
C ASP A 211 -7.65 41.85 -17.01
N SER A 212 -7.50 40.53 -17.16
CA SER A 212 -6.62 39.74 -16.32
C SER A 212 -5.18 39.82 -16.86
N ASP A 213 -4.28 40.34 -16.06
CA ASP A 213 -2.85 40.30 -16.41
C ASP A 213 -2.39 38.81 -16.49
N PRO A 214 -2.04 38.32 -17.68
CA PRO A 214 -1.62 36.91 -17.83
C PRO A 214 -0.35 36.56 -17.03
N SER A 215 0.34 37.59 -16.50
CA SER A 215 1.52 37.42 -15.64
C SER A 215 1.17 36.99 -14.22
N TRP A 216 -0.09 37.07 -13.80
CA TRP A 216 -0.54 36.78 -12.44
C TRP A 216 -1.78 35.87 -12.40
N PRO A 217 -1.67 34.62 -12.90
CA PRO A 217 -2.80 33.72 -12.91
C PRO A 217 -3.19 33.33 -11.48
N LEU A 218 -4.47 33.09 -11.24
CA LEU A 218 -4.95 32.43 -10.01
C LEU A 218 -4.19 31.13 -9.80
N SER A 219 -3.51 31.01 -8.68
CA SER A 219 -2.63 29.88 -8.40
C SER A 219 -2.52 29.61 -6.91
N LEU A 220 -1.91 28.49 -6.55
CA LEU A 220 -1.48 28.24 -5.19
C LEU A 220 -0.06 28.75 -4.98
N ALA A 221 0.16 29.45 -3.89
CA ALA A 221 1.47 29.96 -3.49
C ALA A 221 1.82 29.56 -2.06
N ASP A 222 3.12 29.48 -1.76
CA ASP A 222 3.62 29.20 -0.43
C ASP A 222 3.70 30.49 0.42
N GLY A 223 3.35 30.41 1.69
CA GLY A 223 3.43 31.53 2.62
C GLY A 223 3.35 31.11 4.08
N ASP A 224 4.25 31.63 4.87
CA ASP A 224 4.39 31.37 6.31
C ASP A 224 3.24 31.89 7.17
N TRP A 225 2.39 32.73 6.60
CA TRP A 225 1.20 33.29 7.25
C TRP A 225 -0.06 32.43 7.07
N ALA A 226 -0.04 31.48 6.14
CA ALA A 226 -1.14 30.56 5.85
C ALA A 226 -1.09 29.32 6.76
N SER A 227 -2.25 28.80 7.15
CA SER A 227 -2.39 27.73 8.14
C SER A 227 -1.65 26.45 7.77
N ASN A 228 -1.62 26.10 6.46
CA ASN A 228 -0.90 24.96 5.92
C ASN A 228 0.31 25.36 5.08
N GLY A 229 0.77 26.60 5.21
CA GLY A 229 1.87 27.13 4.41
C GLY A 229 1.53 27.44 2.96
N LYS A 230 0.26 27.29 2.55
CA LYS A 230 -0.22 27.59 1.19
C LYS A 230 -1.45 28.49 1.21
N PHE A 231 -1.66 29.26 0.15
CA PHE A 231 -2.80 30.15 -0.01
C PHE A 231 -3.18 30.31 -1.49
N LEU A 232 -4.43 30.75 -1.73
CA LEU A 232 -4.83 31.23 -3.06
C LEU A 232 -4.17 32.56 -3.35
N ASN A 233 -3.45 32.64 -4.45
CA ASN A 233 -2.72 33.81 -4.89
C ASN A 233 -3.34 34.39 -6.16
N CYS A 234 -3.33 35.74 -6.27
CA CYS A 234 -3.73 36.44 -7.47
C CYS A 234 -5.18 36.22 -7.94
N MET A 235 -6.11 36.17 -6.98
CA MET A 235 -7.54 36.15 -7.33
C MET A 235 -7.93 37.54 -7.89
N ALA A 236 -8.06 37.59 -9.20
CA ALA A 236 -8.47 38.78 -9.94
C ALA A 236 -9.98 38.76 -10.23
N TYR A 237 -10.47 39.83 -10.84
CA TYR A 237 -11.86 39.92 -11.29
C TYR A 237 -12.29 38.71 -12.13
N LYS A 238 -13.44 38.13 -11.80
CA LYS A 238 -14.00 36.91 -12.38
C LYS A 238 -13.21 35.62 -12.18
N ASP A 239 -12.06 35.64 -11.54
CA ASP A 239 -11.44 34.40 -11.11
C ASP A 239 -12.26 33.76 -10.01
N TYR A 240 -12.28 32.43 -9.97
CA TYR A 240 -12.99 31.71 -8.91
C TYR A 240 -12.36 30.41 -8.55
N ALA A 241 -12.55 30.06 -7.27
CA ALA A 241 -12.20 28.76 -6.69
C ALA A 241 -13.46 28.02 -6.30
N LYS A 242 -13.56 26.76 -6.70
CA LYS A 242 -14.69 25.89 -6.38
C LYS A 242 -14.33 24.91 -5.27
N TYR A 243 -15.30 24.64 -4.41
CA TYR A 243 -15.17 23.68 -3.31
C TYR A 243 -16.39 22.79 -3.29
N ALA A 244 -16.18 21.48 -3.46
CA ALA A 244 -17.25 20.53 -3.20
C ALA A 244 -17.60 20.56 -1.71
N TYR A 245 -18.88 20.64 -1.36
CA TYR A 245 -19.33 20.67 0.03
C TYR A 245 -20.54 19.77 0.25
N VAL A 246 -20.80 19.47 1.53
CA VAL A 246 -22.07 18.94 2.01
C VAL A 246 -22.51 19.71 3.24
N ALA A 247 -23.76 20.16 3.26
CA ALA A 247 -24.42 20.76 4.40
C ALA A 247 -25.64 19.89 4.76
N THR A 248 -25.64 19.33 5.94
CA THR A 248 -26.75 18.46 6.40
C THR A 248 -27.79 19.20 7.22
N VAL A 249 -27.46 20.42 7.67
CA VAL A 249 -28.35 21.27 8.48
C VAL A 249 -28.53 22.63 7.78
N PRO A 250 -29.74 22.96 7.29
CA PRO A 250 -30.05 24.32 6.84
C PRO A 250 -29.90 25.34 7.97
N GLY A 251 -29.54 26.58 7.60
CA GLY A 251 -29.40 27.64 8.58
C GLY A 251 -28.31 28.65 8.25
N THR A 252 -28.10 29.57 9.16
CA THR A 252 -27.14 30.67 9.01
C THR A 252 -25.78 30.26 9.56
N TYR A 253 -24.74 30.45 8.76
CA TYR A 253 -23.35 30.18 9.11
C TYR A 253 -22.52 31.44 9.00
N THR A 254 -21.64 31.66 9.97
CA THR A 254 -20.65 32.75 9.92
C THR A 254 -19.36 32.21 9.34
N VAL A 255 -18.87 32.85 8.28
CA VAL A 255 -17.58 32.56 7.65
C VAL A 255 -16.61 33.66 8.06
N THR A 256 -15.51 33.25 8.70
CA THR A 256 -14.38 34.15 8.99
C THR A 256 -13.16 33.65 8.21
N GLY A 257 -12.56 34.50 7.44
CA GLY A 257 -11.39 34.18 6.66
C GLY A 257 -10.23 35.14 6.89
N THR A 258 -9.01 34.70 6.61
CA THR A 258 -7.79 35.51 6.63
C THR A 258 -7.35 35.82 5.21
N TYR A 259 -6.83 37.02 4.99
CA TYR A 259 -6.39 37.46 3.67
C TYR A 259 -5.23 38.47 3.73
N ARG A 260 -4.57 38.63 2.59
CA ARG A 260 -3.68 39.73 2.28
C ARG A 260 -4.10 40.35 0.93
N ALA A 261 -4.07 41.66 0.82
CA ALA A 261 -4.43 42.37 -0.40
C ALA A 261 -3.58 43.62 -0.59
N GLY A 262 -2.92 43.75 -1.72
CA GLY A 262 -2.15 44.95 -2.09
C GLY A 262 -3.05 46.17 -2.34
N ALA A 263 -4.22 45.95 -2.91
CA ALA A 263 -5.28 46.93 -3.14
C ALA A 263 -6.57 46.49 -2.46
N ALA A 264 -7.52 47.40 -2.28
CA ALA A 264 -8.87 47.02 -1.82
C ALA A 264 -9.53 46.12 -2.86
N ASN A 265 -10.18 45.07 -2.38
CA ASN A 265 -10.89 44.09 -3.20
C ASN A 265 -12.16 43.63 -2.48
N LYS A 266 -12.95 42.81 -3.13
CA LYS A 266 -14.14 42.19 -2.57
C LYS A 266 -14.05 40.68 -2.75
N LEU A 267 -14.64 39.96 -1.82
CA LEU A 267 -14.85 38.52 -1.92
C LEU A 267 -16.34 38.19 -1.83
N ALA A 268 -16.79 37.26 -2.63
CA ALA A 268 -18.15 36.73 -2.56
C ALA A 268 -18.15 35.21 -2.60
N PHE A 269 -19.11 34.64 -1.89
CA PHE A 269 -19.45 33.24 -2.03
C PHE A 269 -20.76 33.10 -2.79
N SER A 270 -20.86 32.10 -3.64
CA SER A 270 -22.09 31.70 -4.31
C SER A 270 -22.17 30.18 -4.34
N GLU A 271 -23.29 29.63 -4.77
CA GLU A 271 -23.49 28.20 -4.94
C GLU A 271 -24.22 27.95 -6.25
N GLU A 272 -23.75 26.95 -7.02
CA GLU A 272 -24.19 26.71 -8.39
C GLU A 272 -25.69 26.39 -8.52
N ASN A 273 -26.29 25.76 -7.51
CA ASN A 273 -27.72 25.36 -7.52
C ASN A 273 -28.61 26.24 -6.62
N GLY A 274 -28.06 27.32 -6.06
CA GLY A 274 -28.81 28.27 -5.22
C GLY A 274 -29.16 27.77 -3.82
N LYS A 275 -28.56 26.68 -3.35
CA LYS A 275 -28.78 26.15 -1.99
C LYS A 275 -28.10 26.98 -0.89
N ILE A 276 -27.14 27.81 -1.27
CA ILE A 276 -26.48 28.76 -0.39
C ILE A 276 -26.65 30.17 -0.93
N THR A 277 -27.19 31.03 -0.09
CA THR A 277 -27.20 32.47 -0.33
C THR A 277 -26.07 33.09 0.47
N ALA A 278 -25.20 33.80 -0.19
CA ALA A 278 -24.07 34.46 0.42
C ALA A 278 -24.09 35.99 0.17
N THR A 279 -23.43 36.72 1.04
CA THR A 279 -23.17 38.15 0.87
C THR A 279 -21.74 38.35 0.40
N GLN A 280 -21.55 39.48 -0.23
CA GLN A 280 -20.24 39.98 -0.59
C GLN A 280 -19.60 40.69 0.61
N VAL A 281 -18.28 40.61 0.75
CA VAL A 281 -17.53 41.29 1.79
C VAL A 281 -16.41 42.13 1.21
N ASP A 282 -16.23 43.34 1.74
CA ASP A 282 -15.10 44.18 1.41
C ASP A 282 -13.82 43.68 2.07
N CYS A 283 -12.76 43.56 1.30
CA CYS A 283 -11.41 43.23 1.73
C CYS A 283 -10.49 44.45 1.46
N PRO A 284 -10.41 45.40 2.40
CA PRO A 284 -9.55 46.57 2.26
C PRO A 284 -8.08 46.19 2.06
N SER A 285 -7.31 47.05 1.43
CA SER A 285 -5.86 46.86 1.32
C SER A 285 -5.24 46.57 2.70
N THR A 286 -4.32 45.63 2.70
CA THR A 286 -3.52 45.25 3.88
C THR A 286 -2.10 45.81 3.81
N SER A 287 -1.79 46.67 2.82
CA SER A 287 -0.47 47.25 2.64
C SER A 287 -0.19 48.31 3.72
N GLU A 288 0.85 48.05 4.51
CA GLU A 288 1.34 48.93 5.55
C GLU A 288 2.87 49.06 5.42
N ASN A 289 3.35 50.30 5.23
CA ASN A 289 4.81 50.56 5.11
C ASN A 289 5.52 49.67 4.08
N SER A 290 4.90 49.49 2.91
CA SER A 290 5.40 48.62 1.81
C SER A 290 5.42 47.10 2.13
N SER A 291 4.77 46.67 3.18
CA SER A 291 4.58 45.25 3.53
C SER A 291 3.09 44.91 3.58
N LEU A 292 2.77 43.65 3.25
CA LEU A 292 1.39 43.16 3.40
C LEU A 292 1.21 42.56 4.79
N THR A 293 0.22 43.05 5.52
CA THR A 293 -0.21 42.48 6.81
C THR A 293 -1.36 41.50 6.61
N VAL A 294 -1.57 40.61 7.56
CA VAL A 294 -2.72 39.69 7.58
C VAL A 294 -3.90 40.37 8.22
N LYS A 295 -5.04 40.39 7.53
CA LYS A 295 -6.33 40.83 8.06
C LYS A 295 -7.37 39.74 7.99
N THR A 296 -8.49 39.94 8.66
CA THR A 296 -9.63 39.00 8.65
C THR A 296 -10.83 39.70 8.02
N PHE A 297 -11.68 38.91 7.37
CA PHE A 297 -13.03 39.29 7.01
C PHE A 297 -14.04 38.38 7.74
N THR A 298 -15.27 38.84 7.83
CA THR A 298 -16.39 38.04 8.32
C THR A 298 -17.60 38.32 7.46
N LEU A 299 -18.24 37.24 7.00
CA LEU A 299 -19.50 37.31 6.26
C LEU A 299 -20.46 36.24 6.75
N THR A 300 -21.72 36.38 6.37
CA THR A 300 -22.76 35.38 6.69
C THR A 300 -23.23 34.71 5.41
N ILE A 301 -23.36 33.39 5.47
CA ILE A 301 -24.01 32.63 4.42
C ILE A 301 -25.24 31.94 5.01
N GLU A 302 -26.26 31.73 4.20
CA GLU A 302 -27.46 30.99 4.58
C GLU A 302 -27.57 29.75 3.71
N VAL A 303 -27.55 28.58 4.35
CA VAL A 303 -27.87 27.30 3.71
C VAL A 303 -29.38 27.14 3.75
N THR A 304 -30.02 27.24 2.61
CA THR A 304 -31.48 27.18 2.47
C THR A 304 -32.00 25.76 2.41
N GLU A 305 -31.17 24.83 1.89
CA GLU A 305 -31.53 23.43 1.70
C GLU A 305 -30.33 22.53 2.02
N ALA A 306 -30.59 21.46 2.77
CA ALA A 306 -29.56 20.43 3.04
C ALA A 306 -29.18 19.68 1.76
N GLY A 307 -27.92 19.30 1.65
CA GLY A 307 -27.41 18.49 0.55
C GLY A 307 -25.97 18.81 0.18
N ALA A 308 -25.49 18.12 -0.82
CA ALA A 308 -24.21 18.37 -1.44
C ALA A 308 -24.34 19.45 -2.54
N GLY A 309 -23.24 20.14 -2.81
CA GLY A 309 -23.16 21.16 -3.85
C GLY A 309 -21.75 21.66 -4.10
N THR A 310 -21.66 22.76 -4.83
CA THR A 310 -20.39 23.42 -5.14
C THR A 310 -20.43 24.87 -4.65
N LEU A 311 -19.63 25.15 -3.64
CA LEU A 311 -19.40 26.51 -3.14
C LEU A 311 -18.37 27.20 -4.06
N VAL A 312 -18.67 28.40 -4.50
CA VAL A 312 -17.82 29.19 -5.39
C VAL A 312 -17.36 30.44 -4.66
N LEU A 313 -16.05 30.60 -4.49
CA LEU A 313 -15.41 31.80 -4.00
C LEU A 313 -14.93 32.60 -5.21
N THR A 314 -15.32 33.85 -5.29
CA THR A 314 -14.96 34.76 -6.40
C THR A 314 -14.56 36.13 -5.90
N ALA A 315 -13.80 36.85 -6.70
CA ALA A 315 -13.56 38.30 -6.58
C ALA A 315 -14.50 39.01 -7.54
N PRO A 316 -15.65 39.51 -7.08
CA PRO A 316 -16.56 40.29 -7.90
C PRO A 316 -16.02 41.72 -8.14
N ASP A 317 -16.67 42.49 -9.03
CA ASP A 317 -16.35 43.92 -9.31
C ASP A 317 -16.24 44.79 -8.06
#